data_018f0ec73796f8e7fd0ca134ff09b76d
#
_entry.id   018f0ec73796f8e7fd0ca134ff09b76d
#
_cell.length_a   1.000
_cell.length_b   1.000
_cell.length_c   1.000
_cell.angle_alpha   90.00
_cell.angle_beta   90.00
_cell.angle_gamma   90.00
#
_symmetry.space_group_name_H-M   'P 1'
#
loop_
_entity.id
_entity.type
_entity.pdbx_description
1 polymer ?
#
loop_
_entity_poly.entity_id
_entity_poly.type
_entity_poly.pdbx_seq_one_letter_code
_entity_poly.pdbx_strand_id
1 'polypeptide(L)'
;MNPFQVTLVPALSDNYVYIARDDNTQTTMVVDPGEADPVLKVLDENGWNLTHVLNTHHHGDHIGGNEALISRFNAKLIGPKSEHARINGMDEQVVDGDVIDVGGHKGQVIETPGHTRGHIAIWFAESDALFCGDTLFALGCGRVFEGTMAQMWNSLLRLRSLNSTAKIYCGHEYTISNAKFAISIDPNNTKLQSRVKEFEELRSKNQPTIPSVLIDELDTNPFLRADDPILVGELGLTGATPEDVFAVIRERKDNF
;
A
#
# COMPACT_ATOMS: atom_id res chain seq x y z
N MET A 1 16.88 -16.86 3.23
CA MET A 1 15.81 -16.97 4.25
C MET A 1 14.53 -17.40 3.57
N ASN A 2 13.58 -18.00 4.31
CA ASN A 2 12.24 -18.19 3.76
C ASN A 2 11.55 -16.82 3.67
N PRO A 3 10.71 -16.58 2.64
CA PRO A 3 9.95 -15.33 2.56
C PRO A 3 8.98 -15.21 3.74
N PHE A 4 8.56 -13.98 4.06
CA PHE A 4 7.47 -13.76 5.00
C PHE A 4 6.19 -14.48 4.55
N GLN A 5 5.51 -15.10 5.50
CA GLN A 5 4.11 -15.45 5.34
C GLN A 5 3.27 -14.23 5.73
N VAL A 6 2.51 -13.69 4.79
CA VAL A 6 1.70 -12.50 5.03
C VAL A 6 0.24 -12.89 5.21
N THR A 7 -0.31 -12.60 6.39
CA THR A 7 -1.74 -12.76 6.71
C THR A 7 -2.41 -11.39 6.62
N LEU A 8 -3.45 -11.28 5.82
CA LEU A 8 -4.30 -10.11 5.73
C LEU A 8 -5.36 -10.16 6.82
N VAL A 9 -5.50 -9.09 7.59
CA VAL A 9 -6.48 -8.92 8.67
C VAL A 9 -7.37 -7.74 8.33
N PRO A 10 -8.65 -7.97 8.02
CA PRO A 10 -9.62 -6.87 7.85
C PRO A 10 -9.81 -6.12 9.17
N ALA A 11 -9.85 -4.81 9.10
CA ALA A 11 -9.99 -3.91 10.23
C ALA A 11 -10.88 -2.72 9.86
N LEU A 12 -11.49 -2.08 10.85
CA LEU A 12 -12.39 -0.94 10.65
C LEU A 12 -13.48 -1.23 9.59
N SER A 13 -13.73 -0.30 8.65
CA SER A 13 -14.73 -0.49 7.59
C SER A 13 -14.19 -1.15 6.33
N ASP A 14 -12.96 -0.81 5.94
CA ASP A 14 -12.33 -1.20 4.68
C ASP A 14 -10.79 -1.26 4.75
N ASN A 15 -10.21 -1.10 5.94
CA ASN A 15 -8.78 -1.17 6.15
C ASN A 15 -8.26 -2.62 6.10
N TYR A 16 -7.04 -2.76 5.63
CA TYR A 16 -6.26 -3.98 5.72
C TYR A 16 -5.01 -3.77 6.58
N VAL A 17 -4.91 -4.56 7.64
CA VAL A 17 -3.71 -4.73 8.46
C VAL A 17 -3.00 -5.98 7.98
N TYR A 18 -1.68 -5.98 7.96
CA TYR A 18 -0.91 -7.15 7.55
C TYR A 18 -0.05 -7.67 8.69
N ILE A 19 -0.10 -8.99 8.91
CA ILE A 19 0.82 -9.69 9.81
C ILE A 19 1.81 -10.43 8.93
N ALA A 20 3.06 -9.98 8.90
CA ALA A 20 4.16 -10.63 8.22
C ALA A 20 4.98 -11.45 9.21
N ARG A 21 5.06 -12.77 8.98
CA ARG A 21 5.68 -13.70 9.91
C ARG A 21 6.75 -14.58 9.25
N ASP A 22 7.82 -14.82 9.97
CA ASP A 22 8.81 -15.87 9.72
C ASP A 22 8.87 -16.85 10.91
N ASP A 23 8.42 -18.07 10.67
CA ASP A 23 8.40 -19.12 11.69
C ASP A 23 9.80 -19.60 12.12
N ASN A 24 10.82 -19.45 11.25
CA ASN A 24 12.18 -19.89 11.60
C ASN A 24 12.83 -18.95 12.62
N THR A 25 12.63 -17.66 12.47
CA THR A 25 13.17 -16.63 13.39
C THR A 25 12.18 -16.27 14.49
N GLN A 26 10.94 -16.76 14.42
CA GLN A 26 9.81 -16.38 15.29
C GLN A 26 9.52 -14.87 15.24
N THR A 27 9.90 -14.20 14.15
CA THR A 27 9.64 -12.79 13.95
C THR A 27 8.22 -12.57 13.45
N THR A 28 7.51 -11.64 14.06
CA THR A 28 6.17 -11.22 13.65
C THR A 28 6.13 -9.70 13.57
N MET A 29 5.83 -9.16 12.41
CA MET A 29 5.64 -7.74 12.17
C MET A 29 4.18 -7.47 11.81
N VAL A 30 3.60 -6.42 12.38
CA VAL A 30 2.29 -5.90 12.00
C VAL A 30 2.48 -4.58 11.26
N VAL A 31 1.80 -4.40 10.14
CA VAL A 31 1.86 -3.18 9.32
C VAL A 31 0.53 -2.45 9.40
N ASP A 32 0.59 -1.16 9.70
CA ASP A 32 -0.51 -0.21 9.75
C ASP A 32 -1.73 -0.69 10.57
N PRO A 33 -1.56 -1.03 11.86
CA PRO A 33 -2.66 -1.48 12.69
C PRO A 33 -3.61 -0.31 13.05
N GLY A 34 -4.66 -0.10 12.25
CA GLY A 34 -5.68 0.92 12.51
C GLY A 34 -6.47 0.67 13.79
N GLU A 35 -6.62 -0.59 14.16
CA GLU A 35 -7.19 -1.04 15.45
C GLU A 35 -6.48 -2.30 15.94
N ALA A 36 -6.47 -2.53 17.26
CA ALA A 36 -5.71 -3.64 17.85
C ALA A 36 -6.49 -4.96 17.88
N ASP A 37 -7.79 -4.94 18.15
CA ASP A 37 -8.57 -6.14 18.48
C ASP A 37 -8.53 -7.23 17.40
N PRO A 38 -8.72 -6.95 16.09
CA PRO A 38 -8.60 -7.97 15.05
C PRO A 38 -7.22 -8.59 14.97
N VAL A 39 -6.17 -7.77 15.18
CA VAL A 39 -4.77 -8.22 15.20
C VAL A 39 -4.52 -9.11 16.38
N LEU A 40 -4.92 -8.69 17.58
CA LEU A 40 -4.78 -9.47 18.84
C LEU A 40 -5.44 -10.83 18.72
N LYS A 41 -6.62 -10.88 18.13
CA LYS A 41 -7.34 -12.13 17.89
C LYS A 41 -6.51 -13.11 17.06
N VAL A 42 -5.95 -12.66 15.93
CA VAL A 42 -5.13 -13.53 15.07
C VAL A 42 -3.85 -13.97 15.78
N LEU A 43 -3.17 -13.05 16.49
CA LEU A 43 -1.96 -13.38 17.25
C LEU A 43 -2.25 -14.43 18.34
N ASP A 44 -3.34 -14.29 19.10
CA ASP A 44 -3.74 -15.20 20.17
C ASP A 44 -4.15 -16.59 19.65
N GLU A 45 -4.97 -16.62 18.57
CA GLU A 45 -5.41 -17.88 17.96
C GLU A 45 -4.24 -18.72 17.42
N ASN A 46 -3.13 -18.08 17.02
CA ASN A 46 -1.94 -18.75 16.51
C ASN A 46 -0.81 -18.88 17.54
N GLY A 47 -0.93 -18.29 18.71
CA GLY A 47 0.12 -18.25 19.71
C GLY A 47 1.36 -17.45 19.28
N TRP A 48 1.16 -16.42 18.44
CA TRP A 48 2.25 -15.61 17.92
C TRP A 48 2.58 -14.44 18.84
N ASN A 49 3.87 -14.20 19.05
CA ASN A 49 4.36 -13.03 19.77
C ASN A 49 4.74 -11.93 18.78
N LEU A 50 4.17 -10.73 18.96
CA LEU A 50 4.49 -9.58 18.12
C LEU A 50 5.87 -9.01 18.46
N THR A 51 6.70 -8.80 17.45
CA THR A 51 8.06 -8.26 17.61
C THR A 51 8.20 -6.84 17.08
N HIS A 52 7.48 -6.50 16.01
CA HIS A 52 7.55 -5.20 15.36
C HIS A 52 6.18 -4.69 14.95
N VAL A 53 6.01 -3.36 15.06
CA VAL A 53 4.93 -2.60 14.41
C VAL A 53 5.59 -1.67 13.40
N LEU A 54 5.07 -1.63 12.19
CA LEU A 54 5.52 -0.76 11.11
C LEU A 54 4.37 0.18 10.72
N ASN A 55 4.62 1.48 10.69
CA ASN A 55 3.67 2.44 10.14
C ASN A 55 4.20 3.06 8.85
N THR A 56 3.33 3.13 7.84
CA THR A 56 3.64 3.81 6.58
C THR A 56 3.42 5.32 6.67
N HIS A 57 2.43 5.76 7.44
CA HIS A 57 2.10 7.17 7.67
C HIS A 57 1.24 7.34 8.94
N HIS A 58 0.87 8.59 9.26
CA HIS A 58 0.30 8.95 10.56
C HIS A 58 -1.23 8.94 10.67
N HIS A 59 -1.99 8.63 9.64
CA HIS A 59 -3.45 8.66 9.73
C HIS A 59 -3.96 7.69 10.79
N GLY A 60 -5.03 8.10 11.51
CA GLY A 60 -5.52 7.38 12.69
C GLY A 60 -5.91 5.93 12.42
N ASP A 61 -6.41 5.67 11.24
CA ASP A 61 -6.80 4.34 10.75
C ASP A 61 -5.60 3.45 10.32
N HIS A 62 -4.36 3.93 10.49
CA HIS A 62 -3.11 3.17 10.32
C HIS A 62 -2.31 3.04 11.61
N ILE A 63 -2.59 3.87 12.62
CA ILE A 63 -1.82 3.90 13.87
C ILE A 63 -2.65 3.65 15.13
N GLY A 64 -3.98 3.59 15.02
CA GLY A 64 -4.87 3.53 16.18
C GLY A 64 -4.68 2.31 17.09
N GLY A 65 -4.16 1.21 16.55
CA GLY A 65 -3.84 0.00 17.32
C GLY A 65 -2.45 -0.01 17.97
N ASN A 66 -1.57 0.95 17.63
CA ASN A 66 -0.17 0.93 18.06
C ASN A 66 0.01 0.79 19.56
N GLU A 67 -0.62 1.67 20.35
CA GLU A 67 -0.45 1.73 21.81
C GLU A 67 -0.80 0.40 22.47
N ALA A 68 -1.93 -0.18 22.11
CA ALA A 68 -2.41 -1.44 22.69
C ALA A 68 -1.48 -2.61 22.34
N LEU A 69 -1.04 -2.70 21.07
CA LEU A 69 -0.15 -3.76 20.61
C LEU A 69 1.24 -3.64 21.23
N ILE A 70 1.82 -2.44 21.25
CA ILE A 70 3.15 -2.19 21.83
C ILE A 70 3.13 -2.45 23.33
N SER A 71 2.12 -1.95 24.07
CA SER A 71 2.00 -2.15 25.50
C SER A 71 1.90 -3.64 25.88
N ARG A 72 1.21 -4.45 25.06
CA ARG A 72 1.04 -5.88 25.34
C ARG A 72 2.30 -6.70 25.04
N PHE A 73 2.98 -6.43 23.93
CA PHE A 73 4.06 -7.29 23.44
C PHE A 73 5.46 -6.68 23.59
N ASN A 74 5.58 -5.44 24.02
CA ASN A 74 6.83 -4.68 24.01
C ASN A 74 7.49 -4.69 22.60
N ALA A 75 6.64 -4.62 21.56
CA ALA A 75 7.06 -4.64 20.18
C ALA A 75 7.73 -3.32 19.80
N LYS A 76 8.73 -3.37 18.92
CA LYS A 76 9.46 -2.22 18.40
C LYS A 76 8.61 -1.49 17.36
N LEU A 77 8.42 -0.18 17.51
CA LEU A 77 7.72 0.66 16.55
C LEU A 77 8.69 1.31 15.55
N ILE A 78 8.46 1.03 14.26
CA ILE A 78 9.21 1.59 13.14
C ILE A 78 8.28 2.50 12.33
N GLY A 79 8.74 3.69 11.94
CA GLY A 79 7.94 4.57 11.10
C GLY A 79 8.74 5.74 10.51
N PRO A 80 8.11 6.55 9.61
CA PRO A 80 8.78 7.63 8.91
C PRO A 80 9.21 8.75 9.85
N LYS A 81 10.49 9.12 9.81
CA LYS A 81 11.06 10.19 10.63
C LYS A 81 10.35 11.53 10.44
N SER A 82 9.93 11.84 9.23
CA SER A 82 9.23 13.09 8.90
C SER A 82 7.84 13.19 9.55
N GLU A 83 7.28 12.09 10.06
CA GLU A 83 5.99 12.06 10.76
C GLU A 83 6.11 11.85 12.29
N HIS A 84 7.33 11.94 12.84
CA HIS A 84 7.61 11.66 14.26
C HIS A 84 6.77 12.48 15.25
N ALA A 85 6.32 13.68 14.86
CA ALA A 85 5.45 14.50 15.70
C ALA A 85 3.98 14.03 15.74
N ARG A 86 3.62 13.10 14.83
CA ARG A 86 2.26 12.59 14.64
C ARG A 86 2.12 11.08 14.92
N ILE A 87 3.25 10.35 14.93
CA ILE A 87 3.34 8.95 15.35
C ILE A 87 4.14 8.91 16.65
N ASN A 88 3.47 8.72 17.77
CA ASN A 88 4.12 8.72 19.08
C ASN A 88 4.87 7.42 19.36
N GLY A 89 6.00 7.50 20.04
CA GLY A 89 6.69 6.34 20.60
C GLY A 89 7.49 5.51 19.60
N MET A 90 7.86 6.05 18.43
CA MET A 90 8.72 5.32 17.50
C MET A 90 10.09 5.04 18.09
N ASP A 91 10.46 3.75 18.13
CA ASP A 91 11.80 3.28 18.52
C ASP A 91 12.80 3.46 17.38
N GLU A 92 12.35 3.31 16.14
CA GLU A 92 13.16 3.48 14.93
C GLU A 92 12.47 4.43 13.95
N GLN A 93 13.16 5.53 13.66
CA GLN A 93 12.71 6.55 12.71
C GLN A 93 13.52 6.40 11.43
N VAL A 94 12.85 6.15 10.31
CA VAL A 94 13.49 5.86 9.03
C VAL A 94 13.27 6.96 8.00
N VAL A 95 14.20 7.05 7.05
CA VAL A 95 14.17 7.97 5.91
C VAL A 95 14.39 7.20 4.60
N ASP A 96 14.26 7.90 3.49
CA ASP A 96 14.46 7.33 2.16
C ASP A 96 15.81 6.63 2.00
N GLY A 97 15.79 5.42 1.45
CA GLY A 97 16.99 4.62 1.21
C GLY A 97 17.49 3.83 2.41
N ASP A 98 16.96 4.06 3.61
CA ASP A 98 17.29 3.23 4.77
C ASP A 98 16.90 1.76 4.53
N VAL A 99 17.57 0.86 5.23
CA VAL A 99 17.24 -0.56 5.23
C VAL A 99 16.92 -0.99 6.65
N ILE A 100 15.66 -1.29 6.91
CA ILE A 100 15.24 -1.89 8.18
C ILE A 100 15.56 -3.38 8.22
N ASP A 101 15.83 -3.88 9.42
CA ASP A 101 16.04 -5.31 9.67
C ASP A 101 14.94 -5.85 10.58
N VAL A 102 14.10 -6.70 10.04
CA VAL A 102 13.01 -7.33 10.78
C VAL A 102 13.27 -8.82 10.87
N GLY A 103 14.04 -9.23 11.90
CA GLY A 103 14.41 -10.63 12.13
C GLY A 103 15.29 -11.24 11.04
N GLY A 104 16.14 -10.41 10.40
CA GLY A 104 16.99 -10.77 9.28
C GLY A 104 16.41 -10.43 7.91
N HIS A 105 15.10 -10.18 7.80
CA HIS A 105 14.49 -9.70 6.55
C HIS A 105 14.82 -8.23 6.33
N LYS A 106 15.41 -7.92 5.18
CA LYS A 106 15.82 -6.56 4.81
C LYS A 106 14.70 -5.85 4.04
N GLY A 107 14.15 -4.81 4.64
CA GLY A 107 13.14 -3.95 4.02
C GLY A 107 13.76 -2.62 3.59
N GLN A 108 13.74 -2.32 2.28
CA GLN A 108 14.15 -1.02 1.77
C GLN A 108 13.05 0.01 1.99
N VAL A 109 13.39 1.12 2.62
CA VAL A 109 12.50 2.27 2.82
C VAL A 109 12.47 3.12 1.55
N ILE A 110 11.28 3.42 1.08
CA ILE A 110 11.02 4.27 -0.09
C ILE A 110 10.09 5.38 0.35
N GLU A 111 10.55 6.63 0.38
CA GLU A 111 9.65 7.77 0.59
C GLU A 111 8.67 7.89 -0.58
N THR A 112 7.39 8.02 -0.24
CA THR A 112 6.27 8.11 -1.20
C THR A 112 5.35 9.29 -0.85
N PRO A 113 5.89 10.53 -0.84
CA PRO A 113 5.09 11.71 -0.53
C PRO A 113 3.97 11.93 -1.52
N GLY A 114 2.84 12.40 -1.03
CA GLY A 114 1.64 12.69 -1.83
C GLY A 114 0.40 12.61 -0.96
N HIS A 115 0.04 11.42 -0.52
CA HIS A 115 -1.08 11.20 0.40
C HIS A 115 -0.84 11.93 1.73
N THR A 116 0.27 11.64 2.39
CA THR A 116 0.88 12.51 3.41
C THR A 116 2.27 12.96 2.96
N ARG A 117 2.84 13.98 3.62
CA ARG A 117 4.18 14.49 3.27
C ARG A 117 5.28 13.51 3.62
N GLY A 118 5.08 12.75 4.68
CA GLY A 118 6.08 11.83 5.20
C GLY A 118 5.81 10.36 4.91
N HIS A 119 4.83 10.07 4.03
CA HIS A 119 4.47 8.70 3.70
C HIS A 119 5.67 7.90 3.18
N ILE A 120 5.77 6.63 3.62
CA ILE A 120 6.77 5.67 3.14
C ILE A 120 6.12 4.38 2.66
N ALA A 121 6.79 3.70 1.76
CA ALA A 121 6.55 2.30 1.44
C ALA A 121 7.77 1.47 1.83
N ILE A 122 7.58 0.20 2.16
CA ILE A 122 8.68 -0.72 2.51
C ILE A 122 8.67 -1.90 1.55
N TRP A 123 9.81 -2.10 0.89
CA TRP A 123 10.04 -3.17 -0.07
C TRP A 123 10.91 -4.28 0.52
N PHE A 124 10.34 -5.46 0.74
CA PHE A 124 11.05 -6.68 1.13
C PHE A 124 11.27 -7.54 -0.13
N ALA A 125 12.40 -7.33 -0.80
CA ALA A 125 12.70 -7.96 -2.08
C ALA A 125 12.73 -9.50 -2.02
N GLU A 126 13.27 -10.09 -0.94
CA GLU A 126 13.35 -11.54 -0.76
C GLU A 126 11.97 -12.20 -0.56
N SER A 127 10.96 -11.42 -0.22
CA SER A 127 9.57 -11.89 -0.01
C SER A 127 8.63 -11.46 -1.13
N ASP A 128 9.13 -10.72 -2.14
CA ASP A 128 8.30 -10.04 -3.14
C ASP A 128 7.16 -9.23 -2.51
N ALA A 129 7.38 -8.62 -1.33
CA ALA A 129 6.34 -7.95 -0.56
C ALA A 129 6.58 -6.43 -0.49
N LEU A 130 5.64 -5.66 -1.03
CA LEU A 130 5.60 -4.20 -0.98
C LEU A 130 4.44 -3.76 -0.08
N PHE A 131 4.75 -3.24 1.09
CA PHE A 131 3.78 -2.57 1.97
C PHE A 131 3.79 -1.08 1.63
N CYS A 132 2.73 -0.60 0.98
CA CYS A 132 2.71 0.74 0.38
C CYS A 132 1.64 1.67 0.97
N GLY A 133 0.99 1.27 2.07
CA GLY A 133 -0.06 2.06 2.72
C GLY A 133 -1.02 2.66 1.70
N ASP A 134 -1.14 3.98 1.71
CA ASP A 134 -2.08 4.73 0.88
C ASP A 134 -1.43 5.42 -0.33
N THR A 135 -0.34 4.87 -0.84
CA THR A 135 0.27 5.38 -2.08
C THR A 135 -0.30 4.69 -3.32
N LEU A 136 -0.23 3.36 -3.39
CA LEU A 136 -0.67 2.57 -4.54
C LEU A 136 -1.74 1.57 -4.12
N PHE A 137 -2.89 1.59 -4.80
CA PHE A 137 -3.98 0.64 -4.62
C PHE A 137 -4.19 -0.22 -5.87
N ALA A 138 -4.89 -1.34 -5.73
CA ALA A 138 -5.36 -2.08 -6.89
C ALA A 138 -6.24 -1.15 -7.76
N LEU A 139 -5.84 -0.98 -9.03
CA LEU A 139 -6.46 -0.09 -10.01
C LEU A 139 -6.58 1.39 -9.60
N GLY A 140 -5.77 1.82 -8.62
CA GLY A 140 -5.90 3.17 -8.05
C GLY A 140 -4.62 3.69 -7.39
N CYS A 141 -4.73 4.87 -6.83
CA CYS A 141 -3.73 5.47 -5.93
C CYS A 141 -4.41 6.32 -4.86
N GLY A 142 -3.67 6.69 -3.82
CA GLY A 142 -4.16 7.54 -2.74
C GLY A 142 -4.58 8.93 -3.19
N ARG A 143 -5.47 9.57 -2.42
CA ARG A 143 -5.73 11.01 -2.55
C ARG A 143 -4.50 11.80 -2.15
N VAL A 144 -4.30 12.93 -2.81
CA VAL A 144 -3.21 13.86 -2.51
C VAL A 144 -3.71 14.88 -1.49
N PHE A 145 -3.54 14.59 -0.19
CA PHE A 145 -4.01 15.49 0.86
C PHE A 145 -2.97 16.54 1.27
N GLU A 146 -1.71 16.14 1.40
CA GLU A 146 -0.66 17.01 1.94
C GLU A 146 0.45 17.32 0.94
N GLY A 147 0.64 16.46 -0.06
CA GLY A 147 1.63 16.63 -1.11
C GLY A 147 1.10 17.37 -2.34
N THR A 148 1.84 17.25 -3.44
CA THR A 148 1.46 17.75 -4.77
C THR A 148 1.22 16.58 -5.73
N MET A 149 0.51 16.82 -6.84
CA MET A 149 0.31 15.81 -7.90
C MET A 149 1.65 15.31 -8.46
N ALA A 150 2.63 16.22 -8.64
CA ALA A 150 3.99 15.89 -9.02
C ALA A 150 4.67 14.93 -8.05
N GLN A 151 4.55 15.19 -6.75
CA GLN A 151 5.13 14.31 -5.73
C GLN A 151 4.49 12.92 -5.77
N MET A 152 3.15 12.83 -5.83
CA MET A 152 2.47 11.53 -5.91
C MET A 152 2.85 10.78 -7.20
N TRP A 153 2.89 11.46 -8.34
CA TRP A 153 3.33 10.83 -9.59
C TRP A 153 4.76 10.26 -9.47
N ASN A 154 5.70 11.04 -8.94
CA ASN A 154 7.07 10.58 -8.72
C ASN A 154 7.13 9.40 -7.74
N SER A 155 6.31 9.40 -6.69
CA SER A 155 6.19 8.29 -5.75
C SER A 155 5.72 7.02 -6.45
N LEU A 156 4.69 7.13 -7.30
CA LEU A 156 4.19 6.01 -8.10
C LEU A 156 5.24 5.51 -9.11
N LEU A 157 6.03 6.39 -9.74
CA LEU A 157 7.12 6.00 -10.63
C LEU A 157 8.20 5.19 -9.90
N ARG A 158 8.52 5.53 -8.66
CA ARG A 158 9.46 4.77 -7.83
C ARG A 158 8.94 3.36 -7.55
N LEU A 159 7.68 3.22 -7.16
CA LEU A 159 7.07 1.90 -6.92
C LEU A 159 6.93 1.11 -8.23
N ARG A 160 6.60 1.77 -9.34
CA ARG A 160 6.51 1.18 -10.68
C ARG A 160 7.84 0.57 -11.15
N SER A 161 8.97 1.07 -10.67
CA SER A 161 10.30 0.60 -11.05
C SER A 161 10.77 -0.65 -10.29
N LEU A 162 10.00 -1.14 -9.33
CA LEU A 162 10.31 -2.36 -8.58
C LEU A 162 10.14 -3.61 -9.45
N ASN A 163 10.52 -4.77 -8.89
CA ASN A 163 10.31 -6.04 -9.58
C ASN A 163 8.82 -6.23 -9.92
N SER A 164 8.54 -6.57 -11.16
CA SER A 164 7.17 -6.75 -11.67
C SER A 164 6.38 -7.86 -10.95
N THR A 165 7.06 -8.78 -10.26
CA THR A 165 6.44 -9.84 -9.42
C THR A 165 6.05 -9.32 -8.03
N ALA A 166 6.36 -8.07 -7.68
CA ALA A 166 6.06 -7.50 -6.38
C ALA A 166 4.56 -7.61 -6.05
N LYS A 167 4.27 -8.18 -4.89
CA LYS A 167 2.92 -8.25 -4.31
C LYS A 167 2.66 -6.95 -3.54
N ILE A 168 1.61 -6.26 -3.92
CA ILE A 168 1.24 -4.95 -3.40
C ILE A 168 0.24 -5.13 -2.26
N TYR A 169 0.66 -4.75 -1.05
CA TYR A 169 -0.12 -4.75 0.17
C TYR A 169 -0.46 -3.31 0.53
N CYS A 170 -1.63 -2.84 0.10
CA CYS A 170 -2.13 -1.48 0.32
C CYS A 170 -3.07 -1.40 1.53
N GLY A 171 -3.32 -0.17 2.03
CA GLY A 171 -4.07 0.06 3.26
C GLY A 171 -5.56 -0.26 3.21
N HIS A 172 -6.20 -0.28 2.02
CA HIS A 172 -7.65 -0.35 1.91
C HIS A 172 -8.19 -1.23 0.78
N GLU A 173 -9.42 -1.75 0.97
CA GLU A 173 -10.21 -2.46 -0.04
C GLU A 173 -11.03 -1.47 -0.90
N TYR A 174 -10.36 -0.67 -1.70
CA TYR A 174 -11.01 0.28 -2.61
C TYR A 174 -11.20 -0.24 -4.04
N THR A 175 -10.86 -1.51 -4.29
CA THR A 175 -10.70 -2.08 -5.62
C THR A 175 -11.93 -1.94 -6.50
N ILE A 176 -13.14 -2.20 -5.99
CA ILE A 176 -14.37 -2.07 -6.80
C ILE A 176 -14.65 -0.61 -7.19
N SER A 177 -14.44 0.34 -6.28
CA SER A 177 -14.58 1.77 -6.60
C SER A 177 -13.53 2.22 -7.62
N ASN A 178 -12.28 1.74 -7.47
CA ASN A 178 -11.20 2.01 -8.40
C ASN A 178 -11.46 1.37 -9.77
N ALA A 179 -11.95 0.13 -9.81
CA ALA A 179 -12.29 -0.59 -11.04
C ALA A 179 -13.35 0.16 -11.86
N LYS A 180 -14.43 0.63 -11.22
CA LYS A 180 -15.46 1.44 -11.90
C LYS A 180 -14.86 2.69 -12.53
N PHE A 181 -13.99 3.38 -11.81
CA PHE A 181 -13.30 4.55 -12.34
C PHE A 181 -12.33 4.18 -13.47
N ALA A 182 -11.49 3.17 -13.27
CA ALA A 182 -10.50 2.74 -14.27
C ALA A 182 -11.17 2.40 -15.61
N ILE A 183 -12.28 1.66 -15.60
CA ILE A 183 -13.08 1.36 -16.80
C ILE A 183 -13.63 2.64 -17.46
N SER A 184 -14.00 3.67 -16.68
CA SER A 184 -14.49 4.93 -17.26
C SER A 184 -13.39 5.74 -17.96
N ILE A 185 -12.12 5.48 -17.60
CA ILE A 185 -10.93 6.15 -18.15
C ILE A 185 -10.35 5.36 -19.34
N ASP A 186 -10.31 4.03 -19.24
CA ASP A 186 -9.65 3.13 -20.21
C ASP A 186 -10.58 1.96 -20.59
N PRO A 187 -11.74 2.24 -21.22
CA PRO A 187 -12.78 1.25 -21.47
C PRO A 187 -12.38 0.17 -22.48
N ASN A 188 -11.38 0.43 -23.33
CA ASN A 188 -10.93 -0.49 -24.37
C ASN A 188 -9.82 -1.44 -23.93
N ASN A 189 -9.33 -1.31 -22.71
CA ASN A 189 -8.30 -2.18 -22.14
C ASN A 189 -8.87 -3.54 -21.75
N THR A 190 -8.64 -4.56 -22.57
CA THR A 190 -9.18 -5.91 -22.36
C THR A 190 -8.62 -6.59 -21.12
N LYS A 191 -7.37 -6.29 -20.72
CA LYS A 191 -6.78 -6.79 -19.47
C LYS A 191 -7.50 -6.20 -18.27
N LEU A 192 -7.78 -4.88 -18.30
CA LEU A 192 -8.55 -4.20 -17.26
C LEU A 192 -9.97 -4.79 -17.15
N GLN A 193 -10.66 -4.99 -18.28
CA GLN A 193 -12.00 -5.59 -18.28
C GLN A 193 -12.01 -7.00 -17.65
N SER A 194 -10.97 -7.79 -17.89
CA SER A 194 -10.84 -9.13 -17.31
C SER A 194 -10.61 -9.08 -15.81
N ARG A 195 -9.71 -8.20 -15.36
CA ARG A 195 -9.44 -8.01 -13.92
C ARG A 195 -10.66 -7.49 -13.15
N VAL A 196 -11.43 -6.57 -13.75
CA VAL A 196 -12.66 -6.07 -13.11
C VAL A 196 -13.64 -7.21 -12.83
N LYS A 197 -13.86 -8.11 -13.79
CA LYS A 197 -14.74 -9.29 -13.58
C LYS A 197 -14.23 -10.21 -12.47
N GLU A 198 -12.90 -10.43 -12.41
CA GLU A 198 -12.28 -11.22 -11.35
C GLU A 198 -12.52 -10.58 -9.97
N PHE A 199 -12.29 -9.27 -9.85
CA PHE A 199 -12.50 -8.54 -8.61
C PHE A 199 -13.98 -8.51 -8.18
N GLU A 200 -14.91 -8.34 -9.13
CA GLU A 200 -16.34 -8.43 -8.85
C GLU A 200 -16.71 -9.83 -8.32
N GLU A 201 -16.14 -10.89 -8.91
CA GLU A 201 -16.35 -12.26 -8.44
C GLU A 201 -15.80 -12.47 -7.02
N LEU A 202 -14.56 -12.04 -6.74
CA LEU A 202 -13.96 -12.12 -5.40
C LEU A 202 -14.82 -11.38 -4.37
N ARG A 203 -15.19 -10.12 -4.67
CA ARG A 203 -15.99 -9.32 -3.74
C ARG A 203 -17.42 -9.81 -3.55
N SER A 204 -18.02 -10.46 -4.55
CA SER A 204 -19.31 -11.12 -4.39
C SER A 204 -19.30 -12.27 -3.37
N LYS A 205 -18.11 -12.84 -3.16
CA LYS A 205 -17.84 -13.91 -2.17
C LYS A 205 -17.25 -13.37 -0.86
N ASN A 206 -17.20 -12.04 -0.67
CA ASN A 206 -16.52 -11.35 0.44
C ASN A 206 -15.04 -11.72 0.57
N GLN A 207 -14.38 -12.09 -0.52
CA GLN A 207 -12.94 -12.37 -0.56
C GLN A 207 -12.16 -11.08 -0.83
N PRO A 208 -10.97 -10.89 -0.22
CA PRO A 208 -10.11 -9.74 -0.48
C PRO A 208 -9.60 -9.77 -1.93
N THR A 209 -9.33 -8.58 -2.47
CA THR A 209 -8.70 -8.42 -3.79
C THR A 209 -7.19 -8.19 -3.68
N ILE A 210 -6.68 -8.06 -2.46
CA ILE A 210 -5.28 -7.81 -2.13
C ILE A 210 -4.64 -9.11 -1.58
N PRO A 211 -3.35 -9.41 -1.92
CA PRO A 211 -2.42 -8.55 -2.65
C PRO A 211 -2.70 -8.53 -4.15
N SER A 212 -2.52 -7.36 -4.76
CA SER A 212 -2.38 -7.21 -6.20
C SER A 212 -0.93 -7.50 -6.61
N VAL A 213 -0.65 -7.72 -7.90
CA VAL A 213 0.71 -7.92 -8.41
C VAL A 213 1.10 -6.73 -9.30
N LEU A 214 2.32 -6.23 -9.16
CA LEU A 214 2.76 -5.01 -9.85
C LEU A 214 2.61 -5.10 -11.38
N ILE A 215 2.91 -6.25 -11.99
CA ILE A 215 2.76 -6.41 -13.45
C ILE A 215 1.31 -6.16 -13.90
N ASP A 216 0.33 -6.60 -13.13
CA ASP A 216 -1.08 -6.39 -13.45
C ASP A 216 -1.48 -4.92 -13.28
N GLU A 217 -0.91 -4.22 -12.30
CA GLU A 217 -1.09 -2.79 -12.13
C GLU A 217 -0.45 -1.98 -13.28
N LEU A 218 0.73 -2.38 -13.75
CA LEU A 218 1.39 -1.74 -14.91
C LEU A 218 0.52 -1.81 -16.17
N ASP A 219 -0.21 -2.90 -16.34
CA ASP A 219 -1.05 -3.13 -17.51
C ASP A 219 -2.42 -2.43 -17.41
N THR A 220 -2.92 -2.13 -16.21
CA THR A 220 -4.36 -1.84 -16.02
C THR A 220 -4.66 -0.63 -15.11
N ASN A 221 -3.71 -0.21 -14.27
CA ASN A 221 -3.93 0.90 -13.37
C ASN A 221 -3.72 2.24 -14.09
N PRO A 222 -4.73 3.09 -14.30
CA PRO A 222 -4.58 4.32 -15.06
C PRO A 222 -3.61 5.32 -14.40
N PHE A 223 -3.43 5.24 -13.07
CA PHE A 223 -2.51 6.11 -12.34
C PHE A 223 -1.04 5.73 -12.52
N LEU A 224 -0.73 4.50 -12.92
CA LEU A 224 0.62 4.07 -13.29
C LEU A 224 0.91 4.25 -14.79
N ARG A 225 -0.10 4.66 -15.59
CA ARG A 225 -0.03 4.72 -17.06
C ARG A 225 -0.25 6.12 -17.60
N ALA A 226 -0.01 7.15 -16.80
CA ALA A 226 -0.15 8.54 -17.24
C ALA A 226 0.85 8.96 -18.35
N ASP A 227 1.85 8.13 -18.63
CA ASP A 227 2.81 8.26 -19.74
C ASP A 227 2.54 7.28 -20.90
N ASP A 228 1.46 6.48 -20.84
CA ASP A 228 1.06 5.58 -21.91
C ASP A 228 0.40 6.37 -23.06
N PRO A 229 1.00 6.40 -24.26
CA PRO A 229 0.47 7.22 -25.35
C PRO A 229 -0.93 6.82 -25.80
N ILE A 230 -1.37 5.57 -25.60
CA ILE A 230 -2.72 5.12 -25.92
C ILE A 230 -3.70 5.76 -24.94
N LEU A 231 -3.46 5.61 -23.65
CA LEU A 231 -4.31 6.20 -22.60
C LEU A 231 -4.35 7.73 -22.72
N VAL A 232 -3.20 8.38 -22.94
CA VAL A 232 -3.08 9.83 -23.14
C VAL A 232 -3.91 10.29 -24.35
N GLY A 233 -3.88 9.52 -25.45
CA GLY A 233 -4.68 9.80 -26.66
C GLY A 233 -6.19 9.67 -26.40
N GLU A 234 -6.63 8.61 -25.71
CA GLU A 234 -8.05 8.39 -25.34
C GLU A 234 -8.58 9.50 -24.42
N LEU A 235 -7.74 10.03 -23.55
CA LEU A 235 -8.08 11.15 -22.66
C LEU A 235 -8.13 12.52 -23.38
N GLY A 236 -7.65 12.59 -24.63
CA GLY A 236 -7.52 13.85 -25.39
C GLY A 236 -6.40 14.76 -24.89
N LEU A 237 -5.38 14.20 -24.25
CA LEU A 237 -4.29 14.93 -23.59
C LEU A 237 -2.95 14.81 -24.35
N THR A 238 -2.99 14.51 -25.64
CA THR A 238 -1.79 14.40 -26.48
C THR A 238 -0.94 15.67 -26.40
N GLY A 239 0.33 15.50 -26.02
CA GLY A 239 1.28 16.61 -25.83
C GLY A 239 1.35 17.16 -24.40
N ALA A 240 0.47 16.73 -23.49
CA ALA A 240 0.61 17.03 -22.06
C ALA A 240 1.78 16.24 -21.45
N THR A 241 2.35 16.75 -20.35
CA THR A 241 3.35 15.99 -19.59
C THR A 241 2.69 14.83 -18.84
N PRO A 242 3.39 13.73 -18.54
CA PRO A 242 2.83 12.63 -17.73
C PRO A 242 2.31 13.10 -16.37
N GLU A 243 2.94 14.09 -15.77
CA GLU A 243 2.51 14.71 -14.51
C GLU A 243 1.15 15.42 -14.65
N ASP A 244 0.96 16.19 -15.74
CA ASP A 244 -0.32 16.85 -16.01
C ASP A 244 -1.42 15.83 -16.31
N VAL A 245 -1.09 14.75 -17.04
CA VAL A 245 -2.03 13.64 -17.30
C VAL A 245 -2.43 12.96 -15.99
N PHE A 246 -1.46 12.65 -15.12
CA PHE A 246 -1.74 12.10 -13.80
C PHE A 246 -2.67 13.02 -13.00
N ALA A 247 -2.36 14.33 -12.96
CA ALA A 247 -3.18 15.31 -12.25
C ALA A 247 -4.63 15.31 -12.75
N VAL A 248 -4.85 15.28 -14.07
CA VAL A 248 -6.19 15.19 -14.65
C VAL A 248 -6.90 13.90 -14.27
N ILE A 249 -6.21 12.75 -14.31
CA ILE A 249 -6.79 11.46 -13.91
C ILE A 249 -7.18 11.50 -12.42
N ARG A 250 -6.31 12.02 -11.55
CA ARG A 250 -6.58 12.10 -10.10
C ARG A 250 -7.76 13.04 -9.82
N GLU A 251 -7.80 14.21 -10.44
CA GLU A 251 -8.92 15.15 -10.29
C GLU A 251 -10.26 14.54 -10.77
N ARG A 252 -10.25 13.82 -11.90
CA ARG A 252 -11.45 13.10 -12.38
C ARG A 252 -11.90 12.05 -11.34
N LYS A 253 -10.96 11.32 -10.71
CA LYS A 253 -11.30 10.34 -9.67
C LYS A 253 -11.82 11.00 -8.39
N ASP A 254 -11.31 12.17 -8.03
CA ASP A 254 -11.77 12.89 -6.82
C ASP A 254 -13.21 13.40 -6.97
N ASN A 255 -13.68 13.58 -8.21
CA ASN A 255 -15.03 14.02 -8.55
C ASN A 255 -15.95 12.88 -9.05
N PHE A 256 -15.48 11.63 -9.06
CA PHE A 256 -16.20 10.44 -9.49
C PHE A 256 -17.00 9.80 -8.34
#